data_42bccd196247c32e4d66cdfa499ea884
#
_entry.id   42bccd196247c32e4d66cdfa499ea884
#
_cell.length_a   1.000
_cell.length_b   1.000
_cell.length_c   1.000
_cell.angle_alpha   90.00
_cell.angle_beta   90.00
_cell.angle_gamma   90.00
#
_symmetry.space_group_name_H-M   'P 1'
#
loop_
_entity.id
_entity.type
_entity.pdbx_description
1 polymer ?
#
loop_
_entity_poly.entity_id
_entity_poly.type
_entity_poly.pdbx_seq_one_letter_code
_entity_poly.pdbx_strand_id
1 'polypeptide(L)'
;MHNHPTPKFSIITVTYNAEAVLEDTIQSVISQTYHHVEYILVDGASKDGTLSIIDRYRDRITRIVSEPDKGLYDAMNKGIRLATGDYLCFLNAGDSFHEDDTLQQMVRSISGNELPDVLYGETELVDKEGHFIRMRRLAAPEVLTWRSFKQGMLVCHQAFFAKASLVEPYDLQYRFSADFDWCIRVMKKAR
;
A
#
# COMPACT_ATOMS: atom_id res chain seq x y z
N MET A 1 25.77 -3.66 -19.62
CA MET A 1 25.15 -3.65 -18.28
C MET A 1 23.69 -3.23 -18.48
N HIS A 2 22.73 -4.12 -18.30
CA HIS A 2 21.32 -3.75 -18.39
C HIS A 2 21.00 -2.95 -17.13
N ASN A 3 20.73 -1.66 -17.28
CA ASN A 3 20.22 -0.84 -16.19
C ASN A 3 18.80 -1.32 -15.88
N HIS A 4 18.65 -2.15 -14.86
CA HIS A 4 17.32 -2.45 -14.33
C HIS A 4 16.70 -1.14 -13.79
N PRO A 5 15.43 -0.88 -14.07
CA PRO A 5 14.76 0.28 -13.51
C PRO A 5 14.77 0.21 -11.97
N THR A 6 15.02 1.33 -11.33
CA THR A 6 15.01 1.46 -9.86
C THR A 6 13.86 2.37 -9.42
N PRO A 7 12.60 1.89 -9.47
CA PRO A 7 11.45 2.73 -9.15
C PRO A 7 11.46 3.17 -7.69
N LYS A 8 10.95 4.36 -7.42
CA LYS A 8 10.66 4.82 -6.07
C LYS A 8 9.25 4.40 -5.67
N PHE A 9 9.11 3.75 -4.52
CA PHE A 9 7.82 3.38 -3.95
C PHE A 9 7.37 4.40 -2.91
N SER A 10 6.13 4.88 -3.02
CA SER A 10 5.41 5.58 -1.96
C SER A 10 4.55 4.57 -1.22
N ILE A 11 4.98 4.17 -0.03
CA ILE A 11 4.19 3.33 0.87
C ILE A 11 3.39 4.24 1.78
N ILE A 12 2.07 4.08 1.77
CA ILE A 12 1.13 4.94 2.49
C ILE A 12 0.41 4.12 3.55
N THR A 13 0.65 4.45 4.82
CA THR A 13 -0.12 3.89 5.94
C THR A 13 -1.12 4.92 6.42
N VAL A 14 -2.40 4.54 6.45
CA VAL A 14 -3.45 5.31 7.11
C VAL A 14 -3.82 4.65 8.43
N THR A 15 -4.05 5.45 9.48
CA THR A 15 -4.26 4.94 10.83
C THR A 15 -5.24 5.82 11.60
N TYR A 16 -6.02 5.20 12.48
CA TYR A 16 -6.88 5.87 13.46
C TYR A 16 -7.11 4.94 14.66
N ASN A 17 -6.66 5.36 15.86
CA ASN A 17 -6.74 4.59 17.09
C ASN A 17 -6.26 3.14 16.91
N ALA A 18 -5.03 2.97 16.46
CA ALA A 18 -4.45 1.68 16.09
C ALA A 18 -3.19 1.32 16.90
N GLU A 19 -3.13 1.73 18.19
CA GLU A 19 -1.98 1.48 19.07
C GLU A 19 -1.58 0.01 19.16
N ALA A 20 -2.54 -0.90 19.02
CA ALA A 20 -2.31 -2.34 19.17
C ALA A 20 -1.61 -2.99 17.94
N VAL A 21 -1.63 -2.35 16.78
CA VAL A 21 -1.23 -2.99 15.51
C VAL A 21 -0.31 -2.14 14.61
N LEU A 22 -0.21 -0.84 14.89
CA LEU A 22 0.53 0.08 14.01
C LEU A 22 2.03 -0.18 14.02
N GLU A 23 2.59 -0.60 15.13
CA GLU A 23 4.04 -0.79 15.27
C GLU A 23 4.57 -1.84 14.30
N ASP A 24 3.89 -2.98 14.18
CA ASP A 24 4.28 -4.06 13.28
C ASP A 24 4.22 -3.60 11.81
N THR A 25 3.21 -2.81 11.45
CA THR A 25 3.12 -2.20 10.12
C THR A 25 4.32 -1.30 9.83
N ILE A 26 4.66 -0.39 10.74
CA ILE A 26 5.81 0.51 10.58
C ILE A 26 7.09 -0.30 10.42
N GLN A 27 7.31 -1.29 11.29
CA GLN A 27 8.51 -2.13 11.26
C GLN A 27 8.62 -2.85 9.92
N SER A 28 7.55 -3.43 9.39
CA SER A 28 7.57 -4.15 8.12
C SER A 28 7.95 -3.27 6.92
N VAL A 29 7.65 -1.96 6.99
CA VAL A 29 8.04 -1.00 5.94
C VAL A 29 9.50 -0.57 6.10
N ILE A 30 9.93 -0.23 7.31
CA ILE A 30 11.27 0.31 7.53
C ILE A 30 12.37 -0.76 7.52
N SER A 31 12.02 -2.04 7.63
CA SER A 31 12.94 -3.18 7.50
C SER A 31 13.19 -3.58 6.04
N GLN A 32 12.43 -3.04 5.08
CA GLN A 32 12.60 -3.41 3.68
C GLN A 32 14.04 -3.17 3.19
N THR A 33 14.62 -4.19 2.56
CA THR A 33 16.00 -4.14 2.01
C THR A 33 16.12 -3.26 0.78
N TYR A 34 15.01 -2.96 0.10
CA TYR A 34 14.94 -1.99 -0.98
C TYR A 34 14.82 -0.57 -0.43
N HIS A 35 15.82 0.28 -0.67
CA HIS A 35 15.94 1.58 0.00
C HIS A 35 15.31 2.77 -0.75
N HIS A 36 14.86 2.58 -2.00
CA HIS A 36 14.22 3.65 -2.77
C HIS A 36 12.73 3.76 -2.44
N VAL A 37 12.45 3.99 -1.16
CA VAL A 37 11.10 4.05 -0.57
C VAL A 37 10.90 5.40 0.09
N GLU A 38 9.75 6.03 -0.13
CA GLU A 38 9.23 7.06 0.76
C GLU A 38 8.08 6.48 1.58
N TYR A 39 8.17 6.61 2.87
CA TYR A 39 7.13 6.17 3.79
C TYR A 39 6.29 7.34 4.25
N ILE A 40 4.97 7.28 4.00
CA ILE A 40 4.01 8.33 4.32
C ILE A 40 3.01 7.75 5.32
N LEU A 41 2.84 8.41 6.45
CA LEU A 41 1.88 8.02 7.48
C LEU A 41 0.85 9.12 7.69
N VAL A 42 -0.42 8.77 7.56
CA VAL A 42 -1.56 9.68 7.74
C VAL A 42 -2.41 9.17 8.90
N ASP A 43 -2.41 9.91 9.99
CA ASP A 43 -3.19 9.65 11.19
C ASP A 43 -4.44 10.53 11.23
N GLY A 44 -5.59 9.92 11.50
CA GLY A 44 -6.90 10.57 11.58
C GLY A 44 -7.17 11.33 12.89
N ALA A 45 -6.14 11.91 13.52
CA ALA A 45 -6.19 12.54 14.84
C ALA A 45 -6.53 11.53 15.96
N SER A 46 -5.76 10.46 16.05
CA SER A 46 -5.87 9.41 17.06
C SER A 46 -5.78 9.97 18.49
N LYS A 47 -6.47 9.29 19.42
CA LYS A 47 -6.55 9.70 20.83
C LYS A 47 -6.01 8.64 21.81
N ASP A 48 -5.55 7.52 21.29
CA ASP A 48 -4.88 6.44 22.02
C ASP A 48 -3.35 6.58 21.93
N GLY A 49 -2.60 5.50 22.14
CA GLY A 49 -1.15 5.46 22.06
C GLY A 49 -0.56 5.56 20.64
N THR A 50 -1.39 5.64 19.57
CA THR A 50 -0.96 5.66 18.17
C THR A 50 0.09 6.74 17.88
N LEU A 51 -0.12 7.98 18.33
CA LEU A 51 0.82 9.08 18.10
C LEU A 51 2.17 8.85 18.81
N SER A 52 2.16 8.23 19.99
CA SER A 52 3.39 7.88 20.71
C SER A 52 4.21 6.83 19.94
N ILE A 53 3.54 5.90 19.26
CA ILE A 53 4.19 4.92 18.38
C ILE A 53 4.82 5.64 17.18
N ILE A 54 4.06 6.49 16.49
CA ILE A 54 4.55 7.26 15.34
C ILE A 54 5.80 8.06 15.72
N ASP A 55 5.80 8.70 16.88
CA ASP A 55 6.92 9.53 17.34
C ASP A 55 8.20 8.71 17.59
N ARG A 56 8.11 7.45 18.02
CA ARG A 56 9.27 6.56 18.17
C ARG A 56 9.99 6.26 16.86
N TYR A 57 9.26 6.28 15.74
CA TYR A 57 9.77 5.98 14.40
C TYR A 57 9.87 7.21 13.49
N ARG A 58 9.72 8.42 14.02
CA ARG A 58 9.65 9.68 13.27
C ARG A 58 10.79 9.84 12.27
N ASP A 59 12.02 9.51 12.66
CA ASP A 59 13.22 9.65 11.83
C ASP A 59 13.28 8.64 10.66
N ARG A 60 12.41 7.63 10.67
CA ARG A 60 12.32 6.60 9.63
C ARG A 60 11.12 6.81 8.70
N ILE A 61 10.24 7.76 9.01
CA ILE A 61 9.03 8.07 8.25
C ILE A 61 9.26 9.37 7.48
N THR A 62 9.12 9.32 6.15
CA THR A 62 9.41 10.47 5.29
C THR A 62 8.44 11.63 5.50
N ARG A 63 7.15 11.32 5.69
CA ARG A 63 6.10 12.32 5.92
C ARG A 63 5.08 11.79 6.93
N ILE A 64 4.75 12.63 7.90
CA ILE A 64 3.71 12.35 8.91
C ILE A 64 2.69 13.48 8.86
N VAL A 65 1.43 13.12 8.76
CA VAL A 65 0.27 14.03 8.90
C VAL A 65 -0.65 13.45 9.95
N SER A 66 -1.01 14.25 10.96
CA SER A 66 -2.02 13.88 11.97
C SER A 66 -3.04 15.00 12.04
N GLU A 67 -4.21 14.74 11.49
CA GLU A 67 -5.34 15.67 11.47
C GLU A 67 -6.65 14.91 11.26
N PRO A 68 -7.80 15.47 11.70
CA PRO A 68 -9.09 14.84 11.45
C PRO A 68 -9.33 14.56 9.97
N ASP A 69 -9.96 13.44 9.67
CA ASP A 69 -10.42 13.06 8.35
C ASP A 69 -11.92 12.75 8.32
N LYS A 70 -12.45 12.54 7.11
CA LYS A 70 -13.84 12.14 6.87
C LYS A 70 -13.97 10.63 6.66
N GLY A 71 -13.02 9.84 7.18
CA GLY A 71 -12.94 8.39 7.07
C GLY A 71 -11.75 7.93 6.23
N LEU A 72 -11.60 6.60 6.17
CA LEU A 72 -10.46 5.88 5.59
C LEU A 72 -10.00 6.44 4.22
N TYR A 73 -10.93 6.61 3.29
CA TYR A 73 -10.59 7.04 1.92
C TYR A 73 -10.21 8.51 1.82
N ASP A 74 -10.65 9.36 2.75
CA ASP A 74 -10.17 10.74 2.84
C ASP A 74 -8.72 10.78 3.34
N ALA A 75 -8.40 9.97 4.34
CA ALA A 75 -7.02 9.79 4.79
C ALA A 75 -6.11 9.25 3.66
N MET A 76 -6.57 8.24 2.91
CA MET A 76 -5.85 7.74 1.73
C MET A 76 -5.65 8.82 0.67
N ASN A 77 -6.65 9.65 0.41
CA ASN A 77 -6.53 10.78 -0.52
C ASN A 77 -5.50 11.83 -0.06
N LYS A 78 -5.35 12.04 1.26
CA LYS A 78 -4.25 12.86 1.79
C LYS A 78 -2.90 12.24 1.46
N GLY A 79 -2.76 10.92 1.66
CA GLY A 79 -1.56 10.16 1.30
C GLY A 79 -1.21 10.27 -0.18
N ILE A 80 -2.19 10.13 -1.09
CA ILE A 80 -1.99 10.31 -2.54
C ILE A 80 -1.39 11.68 -2.86
N ARG A 81 -1.90 12.74 -2.25
CA ARG A 81 -1.40 14.12 -2.50
C ARG A 81 0.03 14.35 -2.03
N LEU A 82 0.51 13.54 -1.09
CA LEU A 82 1.86 13.65 -0.52
C LEU A 82 2.88 12.77 -1.25
N ALA A 83 2.42 11.75 -1.96
CA ALA A 83 3.26 10.77 -2.63
C ALA A 83 4.03 11.38 -3.80
N THR A 84 5.31 11.02 -3.92
CA THR A 84 6.21 11.48 -4.99
C THR A 84 6.95 10.33 -5.67
N GLY A 85 6.63 9.08 -5.33
CA GLY A 85 7.21 7.88 -5.92
C GLY A 85 6.64 7.56 -7.29
N ASP A 86 7.30 6.63 -7.98
CA ASP A 86 6.83 6.10 -9.26
C ASP A 86 5.60 5.20 -9.08
N TYR A 87 5.53 4.51 -7.93
CA TYR A 87 4.41 3.66 -7.54
C TYR A 87 3.86 4.04 -6.17
N LEU A 88 2.54 3.92 -6.03
CA LEU A 88 1.85 4.05 -4.75
C LEU A 88 1.30 2.68 -4.31
N CYS A 89 1.48 2.37 -3.02
CA CYS A 89 0.88 1.23 -2.34
C CYS A 89 0.31 1.67 -1.00
N PHE A 90 -0.87 1.17 -0.66
CA PHE A 90 -1.50 1.39 0.63
C PHE A 90 -1.29 0.17 1.52
N LEU A 91 -0.60 0.35 2.63
CA LEU A 91 -0.42 -0.65 3.67
C LEU A 91 -1.01 -0.09 4.96
N ASN A 92 -2.27 -0.43 5.24
CA ASN A 92 -2.99 0.15 6.38
C ASN A 92 -2.45 -0.37 7.71
N ALA A 93 -2.71 0.35 8.79
CA ALA A 93 -2.36 -0.13 10.12
C ALA A 93 -2.98 -1.51 10.41
N GLY A 94 -2.14 -2.48 10.78
CA GLY A 94 -2.49 -3.89 10.95
C GLY A 94 -2.14 -4.79 9.77
N ASP A 95 -1.73 -4.23 8.62
CA ASP A 95 -1.19 -4.97 7.49
C ASP A 95 0.36 -4.87 7.49
N SER A 96 1.04 -5.87 6.94
CA SER A 96 2.51 -5.90 6.86
C SER A 96 2.98 -6.49 5.52
N PHE A 97 4.18 -6.12 5.12
CA PHE A 97 4.88 -6.88 4.07
C PHE A 97 5.24 -8.27 4.59
N HIS A 98 5.16 -9.26 3.71
CA HIS A 98 5.42 -10.66 4.05
C HIS A 98 6.88 -10.88 4.50
N GLU A 99 7.84 -10.31 3.76
CA GLU A 99 9.27 -10.45 4.01
C GLU A 99 9.99 -9.11 3.90
N ASP A 100 11.17 -9.00 4.53
CA ASP A 100 12.00 -7.79 4.48
C ASP A 100 12.54 -7.47 3.07
N ASP A 101 12.51 -8.41 2.14
CA ASP A 101 12.93 -8.20 0.75
C ASP A 101 11.77 -8.17 -0.25
N THR A 102 10.51 -8.07 0.21
CA THR A 102 9.30 -8.05 -0.65
C THR A 102 9.41 -7.01 -1.77
N LEU A 103 9.76 -5.77 -1.46
CA LEU A 103 9.93 -4.72 -2.48
C LEU A 103 11.11 -5.00 -3.42
N GLN A 104 12.18 -5.60 -2.92
CA GLN A 104 13.32 -6.00 -3.76
C GLN A 104 12.95 -7.13 -4.72
N GLN A 105 12.13 -8.09 -4.28
CA GLN A 105 11.60 -9.15 -5.14
C GLN A 105 10.71 -8.58 -6.23
N MET A 106 9.84 -7.62 -5.90
CA MET A 106 8.99 -6.92 -6.88
C MET A 106 9.83 -6.22 -7.94
N VAL A 107 10.88 -5.50 -7.55
CA VAL A 107 11.78 -4.84 -8.51
C VAL A 107 12.48 -5.87 -9.41
N ARG A 108 12.93 -6.99 -8.86
CA ARG A 108 13.54 -8.08 -9.65
C ARG A 108 12.58 -8.73 -10.65
N SER A 109 11.28 -8.70 -10.38
CA SER A 109 10.26 -9.26 -11.29
C SER A 109 9.99 -8.37 -12.51
N ILE A 110 10.43 -7.10 -12.50
CA ILE A 110 10.26 -6.19 -13.62
C ILE A 110 11.13 -6.64 -14.78
N SER A 111 10.50 -7.02 -15.90
CA SER A 111 11.17 -7.43 -17.11
C SER A 111 11.34 -6.25 -18.06
N GLY A 112 12.54 -6.11 -18.64
CA GLY A 112 12.83 -5.04 -19.59
C GLY A 112 13.20 -3.70 -18.93
N ASN A 113 13.13 -2.62 -19.71
CA ASN A 113 13.59 -1.29 -19.30
C ASN A 113 12.45 -0.34 -18.94
N GLU A 114 11.20 -0.74 -19.15
CA GLU A 114 10.02 0.07 -18.87
C GLU A 114 9.35 -0.40 -17.58
N LEU A 115 8.88 0.57 -16.79
CA LEU A 115 8.11 0.30 -15.60
C LEU A 115 6.70 -0.15 -15.99
N PRO A 116 6.22 -1.35 -15.56
CA PRO A 116 4.85 -1.76 -15.78
C PRO A 116 3.87 -0.80 -15.09
N ASP A 117 2.66 -0.73 -15.58
CA ASP A 117 1.65 0.20 -15.04
C ASP A 117 1.12 -0.21 -13.67
N VAL A 118 1.14 -1.52 -13.38
CA VAL A 118 0.74 -2.08 -12.09
C VAL A 118 1.66 -3.26 -11.74
N LEU A 119 2.10 -3.30 -10.47
CA LEU A 119 2.70 -4.47 -9.85
C LEU A 119 1.73 -4.99 -8.79
N TYR A 120 1.61 -6.31 -8.67
CA TYR A 120 0.71 -6.91 -7.68
C TYR A 120 1.24 -8.26 -7.20
N GLY A 121 0.73 -8.70 -6.07
CA GLY A 121 1.11 -9.97 -5.47
C GLY A 121 -0.03 -10.66 -4.75
N GLU A 122 0.28 -11.81 -4.18
CA GLU A 122 -0.60 -12.56 -3.32
C GLU A 122 -0.65 -11.96 -1.90
N THR A 123 -1.65 -12.38 -1.16
CA THR A 123 -1.85 -11.97 0.22
C THR A 123 -2.21 -13.18 1.06
N GLU A 124 -1.58 -13.32 2.19
CA GLU A 124 -1.93 -14.29 3.21
C GLU A 124 -2.68 -13.62 4.37
N LEU A 125 -3.41 -14.43 5.12
CA LEU A 125 -4.05 -14.03 6.37
C LEU A 125 -3.25 -14.63 7.51
N VAL A 126 -2.91 -13.80 8.48
CA VAL A 126 -2.18 -14.16 9.69
C VAL A 126 -3.05 -13.91 10.92
N ASP A 127 -2.72 -14.57 12.04
CA ASP A 127 -3.32 -14.24 13.33
C ASP A 127 -2.67 -12.97 13.92
N LYS A 128 -3.12 -12.60 15.13
CA LYS A 128 -2.61 -11.40 15.82
C LYS A 128 -1.15 -11.52 16.29
N GLU A 129 -0.62 -12.73 16.34
CA GLU A 129 0.78 -13.05 16.62
C GLU A 129 1.64 -13.12 15.33
N GLY A 130 1.04 -12.92 14.14
CA GLY A 130 1.73 -12.97 12.85
C GLY A 130 1.86 -14.38 12.25
N HIS A 131 1.25 -15.42 12.85
CA HIS A 131 1.34 -16.77 12.32
C HIS A 131 0.37 -16.98 11.14
N PHE A 132 0.85 -17.66 10.12
CA PHE A 132 0.07 -17.98 8.93
C PHE A 132 -1.20 -18.77 9.28
N ILE A 133 -2.35 -18.29 8.81
CA ILE A 133 -3.65 -18.97 8.89
C ILE A 133 -3.97 -19.63 7.55
N ARG A 134 -3.97 -18.84 6.47
CA ARG A 134 -4.29 -19.31 5.11
C ARG A 134 -4.01 -18.24 4.08
N MET A 135 -3.89 -18.65 2.83
CA MET A 135 -3.94 -17.72 1.71
C MET A 135 -5.32 -17.04 1.61
N ARG A 136 -5.35 -15.84 1.06
CA ARG A 136 -6.60 -15.15 0.74
C ARG A 136 -7.47 -16.02 -0.18
N ARG A 137 -8.79 -15.99 0.00
CA ARG A 137 -9.73 -16.85 -0.75
C ARG A 137 -9.71 -16.58 -2.26
N LEU A 138 -9.58 -15.31 -2.65
CA LEU A 138 -9.48 -14.91 -4.05
C LEU A 138 -7.99 -14.74 -4.36
N ALA A 139 -7.48 -15.59 -5.24
CA ALA A 139 -6.08 -15.57 -5.68
C ALA A 139 -5.87 -14.52 -6.77
N ALA A 140 -4.68 -13.93 -6.79
CA ALA A 140 -4.27 -13.04 -7.86
C ALA A 140 -4.12 -13.82 -9.18
N PRO A 141 -4.68 -13.34 -10.31
CA PRO A 141 -4.53 -14.01 -11.59
C PRO A 141 -3.12 -13.78 -12.15
N GLU A 142 -2.65 -14.69 -12.99
CA GLU A 142 -1.39 -14.51 -13.72
C GLU A 142 -1.40 -13.23 -14.58
N VAL A 143 -2.54 -12.91 -15.19
CA VAL A 143 -2.76 -11.67 -15.95
C VAL A 143 -3.96 -10.93 -15.37
N LEU A 144 -3.69 -9.80 -14.73
CA LEU A 144 -4.73 -8.93 -14.18
C LEU A 144 -5.19 -7.92 -15.23
N THR A 145 -6.50 -7.84 -15.43
CA THR A 145 -7.15 -6.83 -16.27
C THR A 145 -8.30 -6.18 -15.51
N TRP A 146 -8.80 -5.03 -15.97
CA TRP A 146 -9.99 -4.43 -15.36
C TRP A 146 -11.21 -5.38 -15.37
N ARG A 147 -11.28 -6.31 -16.35
CA ARG A 147 -12.36 -7.31 -16.45
C ARG A 147 -12.26 -8.40 -15.39
N SER A 148 -11.06 -8.64 -14.86
CA SER A 148 -10.86 -9.61 -13.77
C SER A 148 -11.66 -9.22 -12.54
N PHE A 149 -11.88 -7.94 -12.31
CA PHE A 149 -12.68 -7.42 -11.19
C PHE A 149 -14.18 -7.76 -11.26
N LYS A 150 -14.69 -8.25 -12.40
CA LYS A 150 -16.05 -8.83 -12.48
C LYS A 150 -16.22 -10.08 -11.61
N GLN A 151 -15.14 -10.74 -11.25
CA GLN A 151 -15.10 -11.92 -10.38
C GLN A 151 -14.88 -11.55 -8.90
N GLY A 152 -14.75 -10.27 -8.58
CA GLY A 152 -14.46 -9.75 -7.25
C GLY A 152 -13.08 -9.12 -7.14
N MET A 153 -12.66 -8.79 -5.92
CA MET A 153 -11.35 -8.22 -5.61
C MET A 153 -10.27 -9.32 -5.63
N LEU A 154 -9.83 -9.76 -6.82
CA LEU A 154 -8.88 -10.87 -6.97
C LEU A 154 -7.50 -10.53 -6.38
N VAL A 155 -7.08 -9.28 -6.48
CA VAL A 155 -5.86 -8.76 -5.83
C VAL A 155 -6.26 -7.96 -4.60
N CYS A 156 -5.60 -8.20 -3.47
CA CYS A 156 -5.81 -7.38 -2.29
C CYS A 156 -5.33 -5.95 -2.56
N HIS A 157 -6.08 -4.96 -2.07
CA HIS A 157 -5.69 -3.56 -2.23
C HIS A 157 -4.29 -3.26 -1.66
N GLN A 158 -3.92 -3.91 -0.56
CA GLN A 158 -2.61 -3.78 0.08
C GLN A 158 -1.46 -4.46 -0.68
N ALA A 159 -1.79 -5.30 -1.66
CA ALA A 159 -0.84 -5.95 -2.56
C ALA A 159 -0.93 -5.41 -4.00
N PHE A 160 -1.46 -4.19 -4.18
CA PHE A 160 -1.65 -3.54 -5.47
C PHE A 160 -0.85 -2.24 -5.53
N PHE A 161 0.18 -2.21 -6.36
CA PHE A 161 1.08 -1.08 -6.56
C PHE A 161 0.77 -0.42 -7.89
N ALA A 162 0.17 0.76 -7.82
CA ALA A 162 -0.22 1.51 -9.01
C ALA A 162 0.83 2.54 -9.40
N LYS A 163 1.18 2.60 -10.67
CA LYS A 163 2.04 3.66 -11.21
C LYS A 163 1.41 5.03 -10.96
N ALA A 164 2.16 5.95 -10.39
CA ALA A 164 1.67 7.26 -9.92
C ALA A 164 0.90 8.03 -10.99
N SER A 165 1.32 7.92 -12.26
CA SER A 165 0.66 8.61 -13.39
C SER A 165 -0.77 8.12 -13.69
N LEU A 166 -1.16 6.95 -13.17
CA LEU A 166 -2.49 6.37 -13.34
C LEU A 166 -3.42 6.63 -12.15
N VAL A 167 -2.84 7.08 -11.02
CA VAL A 167 -3.55 7.24 -9.76
C VAL A 167 -4.42 8.48 -9.78
N GLU A 168 -5.68 8.30 -9.41
CA GLU A 168 -6.65 9.36 -9.09
C GLU A 168 -7.12 9.22 -7.64
N PRO A 169 -7.66 10.27 -7.03
CA PRO A 169 -8.23 10.16 -5.70
C PRO A 169 -9.35 9.12 -5.63
N TYR A 170 -9.53 8.52 -4.46
CA TYR A 170 -10.72 7.73 -4.14
C TYR A 170 -11.96 8.60 -4.21
N ASP A 171 -13.04 8.05 -4.78
CA ASP A 171 -14.34 8.69 -4.78
C ASP A 171 -15.00 8.54 -3.39
N LEU A 172 -15.14 9.67 -2.68
CA LEU A 172 -15.69 9.72 -1.34
C LEU A 172 -17.22 9.51 -1.28
N GLN A 173 -17.89 9.39 -2.44
CA GLN A 173 -19.28 8.97 -2.49
C GLN A 173 -19.44 7.49 -2.09
N TYR A 174 -18.41 6.67 -2.31
CA TYR A 174 -18.39 5.29 -1.83
C TYR A 174 -17.94 5.24 -0.36
N ARG A 175 -18.90 4.97 0.52
CA ARG A 175 -18.61 4.77 1.93
C ARG A 175 -17.79 3.49 2.18
N PHE A 176 -18.05 2.46 1.36
CA PHE A 176 -17.36 1.16 1.35
C PHE A 176 -16.92 0.85 -0.07
N SER A 177 -15.87 0.05 -0.21
CA SER A 177 -15.38 -0.46 -1.51
C SER A 177 -14.90 0.61 -2.51
N ALA A 178 -14.51 1.81 -2.04
CA ALA A 178 -13.86 2.78 -2.92
C ALA A 178 -12.49 2.31 -3.41
N ASP A 179 -11.83 1.42 -2.67
CA ASP A 179 -10.62 0.70 -3.07
C ASP A 179 -10.85 -0.21 -4.28
N PHE A 180 -11.99 -0.89 -4.32
CA PHE A 180 -12.40 -1.70 -5.47
C PHE A 180 -12.61 -0.85 -6.72
N ASP A 181 -13.36 0.25 -6.62
CA ASP A 181 -13.54 1.21 -7.70
C ASP A 181 -12.20 1.81 -8.16
N TRP A 182 -11.34 2.19 -7.21
CA TRP A 182 -10.05 2.76 -7.48
C TRP A 182 -9.16 1.81 -8.28
N CYS A 183 -9.06 0.54 -7.89
CA CYS A 183 -8.31 -0.48 -8.64
C CYS A 183 -8.86 -0.64 -10.07
N ILE A 184 -10.18 -0.65 -10.26
CA ILE A 184 -10.80 -0.72 -11.59
C ILE A 184 -10.44 0.50 -12.44
N ARG A 185 -10.47 1.72 -11.87
CA ARG A 185 -10.11 2.95 -12.59
C ARG A 185 -8.64 2.94 -13.02
N VAL A 186 -7.74 2.51 -12.14
CA VAL A 186 -6.33 2.33 -12.48
C VAL A 186 -6.17 1.32 -13.62
N MET A 187 -6.77 0.12 -13.48
CA MET A 187 -6.65 -0.95 -14.47
C MET A 187 -7.32 -0.64 -15.83
N LYS A 188 -8.27 0.28 -15.89
CA LYS A 188 -8.85 0.75 -17.17
C LYS A 188 -7.89 1.64 -17.94
N LYS A 189 -6.92 2.27 -17.27
CA LYS A 189 -5.90 3.13 -17.88
C LYS A 189 -4.61 2.38 -18.15
N ALA A 190 -4.33 1.31 -17.39
CA ALA A 190 -3.16 0.45 -17.55
C ALA A 190 -3.16 -0.25 -18.92
N ARG A 191 -1.95 -0.43 -19.48
CA ARG A 191 -1.66 -1.07 -20.78
C ARG A 191 -0.99 -2.41 -20.62
#